data_f5c8121e7ad92366e175084990dcd2fa
#
_entry.id   f5c8121e7ad92366e175084990dcd2fa
#
_cell.length_a   1.000
_cell.length_b   1.000
_cell.length_c   1.000
_cell.angle_alpha   90.00
_cell.angle_beta   90.00
_cell.angle_gamma   90.00
#
_symmetry.space_group_name_H-M   'P 1'
#
loop_
_entity.id
_entity.type
_entity.pdbx_description
1 polymer ?
#
loop_
_entity_poly.entity_id
_entity_poly.type
_entity_poly.pdbx_seq_one_letter_code
_entity_poly.pdbx_strand_id
1 'polypeptide(L)'
;GDIAVSLLVARDGAGLFHLGPPNETALFEEVLAVSGKAPRVVPLKQANFVLCTGLADPWRETPADYDAILAAMRAQNLDFICANPDIVVEDAGKLSYCAGALAERYAGAGGKVIQAGKPGASIFARALELAREPCAKTIDRARVLVIGDAMQTDIKGAHDQGFDSLLVTSGIHRKELHGGVEGAALEAAAFRRFIEGADFAPTAAIPELVW
;
A
#
# COMPACT_ATOMS: atom_id res chain seq x y z
N GLY A 1 5.31 -4.69 -6.25
CA GLY A 1 5.18 -5.47 -7.46
C GLY A 1 4.09 -6.53 -7.46
N ASP A 2 4.32 -7.65 -6.80
CA ASP A 2 3.55 -8.91 -6.93
C ASP A 2 2.02 -8.78 -6.87
N ILE A 3 1.50 -7.97 -5.95
CA ILE A 3 0.03 -7.82 -5.81
C ILE A 3 -0.55 -7.01 -6.97
N ALA A 4 0.12 -5.93 -7.37
CA ALA A 4 -0.32 -5.15 -8.53
C ALA A 4 -0.32 -6.02 -9.79
N VAL A 5 0.75 -6.80 -10.01
CA VAL A 5 0.85 -7.78 -11.12
C VAL A 5 -0.32 -8.76 -11.07
N SER A 6 -0.58 -9.39 -9.92
CA SER A 6 -1.68 -10.36 -9.77
C SER A 6 -3.05 -9.73 -10.07
N LEU A 7 -3.28 -8.49 -9.60
CA LEU A 7 -4.52 -7.75 -9.88
C LEU A 7 -4.70 -7.41 -11.36
N LEU A 8 -3.60 -7.13 -12.07
CA LEU A 8 -3.61 -6.85 -13.51
C LEU A 8 -3.82 -8.13 -14.32
N VAL A 9 -3.13 -9.22 -13.96
CA VAL A 9 -3.29 -10.53 -14.61
C VAL A 9 -4.74 -11.04 -14.47
N ALA A 10 -5.35 -10.86 -13.31
CA ALA A 10 -6.75 -11.22 -13.09
C ALA A 10 -7.76 -10.40 -13.93
N ARG A 11 -7.30 -9.30 -14.56
CA ARG A 11 -8.09 -8.42 -15.43
C ARG A 11 -7.64 -8.48 -16.89
N ASP A 12 -7.09 -9.61 -17.32
CA ASP A 12 -6.63 -9.82 -18.71
C ASP A 12 -7.68 -9.36 -19.72
N GLY A 13 -7.24 -8.62 -20.75
CA GLY A 13 -8.09 -8.09 -21.81
C GLY A 13 -8.93 -6.87 -21.46
N ALA A 14 -9.11 -6.54 -20.17
CA ALA A 14 -9.82 -5.33 -19.76
C ALA A 14 -9.01 -4.06 -20.09
N GLY A 15 -9.70 -2.98 -20.45
CA GLY A 15 -9.07 -1.69 -20.72
C GLY A 15 -8.52 -1.05 -19.44
N LEU A 16 -7.23 -0.82 -19.38
CA LEU A 16 -6.51 -0.17 -18.30
C LEU A 16 -6.27 1.30 -18.63
N PHE A 17 -6.71 2.24 -17.80
CA PHE A 17 -6.20 3.60 -17.82
C PHE A 17 -5.04 3.72 -16.83
N HIS A 18 -3.85 4.08 -17.32
CA HIS A 18 -2.67 4.30 -16.48
C HIS A 18 -2.61 5.76 -16.02
N LEU A 19 -2.52 5.95 -14.72
CA LEU A 19 -2.28 7.22 -14.05
C LEU A 19 -0.94 7.16 -13.34
N GLY A 20 0.04 7.91 -13.83
CA GLY A 20 1.41 7.88 -13.30
C GLY A 20 2.43 8.39 -14.30
N PRO A 21 3.73 8.28 -13.97
CA PRO A 21 4.79 8.69 -14.86
C PRO A 21 4.69 7.98 -16.22
N PRO A 22 4.84 8.70 -17.34
CA PRO A 22 4.66 8.11 -18.68
C PRO A 22 5.70 7.03 -19.01
N ASN A 23 6.83 7.03 -18.30
CA ASN A 23 7.94 6.08 -18.49
C ASN A 23 7.87 4.88 -17.52
N GLU A 24 6.79 4.73 -16.75
CA GLU A 24 6.61 3.60 -15.84
C GLU A 24 6.21 2.35 -16.63
N THR A 25 7.20 1.56 -17.01
CA THR A 25 7.01 0.32 -17.79
C THR A 25 7.27 -0.95 -16.97
N ALA A 26 8.02 -0.84 -15.87
CA ALA A 26 8.48 -2.00 -15.10
C ALA A 26 7.34 -2.93 -14.67
N LEU A 27 6.24 -2.37 -14.18
CA LEU A 27 5.08 -3.17 -13.77
C LEU A 27 4.39 -3.85 -14.96
N PHE A 28 4.38 -3.22 -16.13
CA PHE A 28 3.80 -3.81 -17.35
C PHE A 28 4.69 -4.92 -17.91
N GLU A 29 6.01 -4.78 -17.80
CA GLU A 29 6.99 -5.81 -18.17
C GLU A 29 6.87 -7.03 -17.25
N GLU A 30 6.67 -6.83 -15.94
CA GLU A 30 6.39 -7.91 -14.99
C GLU A 30 5.07 -8.65 -15.35
N VAL A 31 4.00 -7.91 -15.67
CA VAL A 31 2.74 -8.53 -16.11
C VAL A 31 2.94 -9.36 -17.37
N LEU A 32 3.67 -8.83 -18.35
CA LEU A 32 3.99 -9.55 -19.59
C LEU A 32 4.80 -10.83 -19.30
N ALA A 33 5.80 -10.75 -18.41
CA ALA A 33 6.62 -11.90 -18.03
C ALA A 33 5.82 -13.01 -17.35
N VAL A 34 4.85 -12.65 -16.50
CA VAL A 34 4.02 -13.60 -15.75
C VAL A 34 2.89 -14.19 -16.59
N SER A 35 2.21 -13.37 -17.38
CA SER A 35 0.98 -13.77 -18.11
C SER A 35 1.18 -14.09 -19.59
N GLY A 36 2.35 -13.73 -20.14
CA GLY A 36 2.63 -13.80 -21.59
C GLY A 36 1.90 -12.72 -22.41
N LYS A 37 1.21 -11.77 -21.76
CA LYS A 37 0.43 -10.71 -22.42
C LYS A 37 0.68 -9.36 -21.79
N ALA A 38 0.86 -8.32 -22.60
CA ALA A 38 0.93 -6.96 -22.10
C ALA A 38 -0.45 -6.43 -21.69
N PRO A 39 -0.54 -5.62 -20.61
CA PRO A 39 -1.78 -4.95 -20.26
C PRO A 39 -2.31 -4.07 -21.41
N ARG A 40 -3.61 -4.07 -21.61
CA ARG A 40 -4.25 -3.24 -22.63
C ARG A 40 -4.45 -1.83 -22.12
N VAL A 41 -3.46 -0.97 -22.30
CA VAL A 41 -3.55 0.46 -21.93
C VAL A 41 -4.43 1.21 -22.93
N VAL A 42 -5.42 1.96 -22.43
CA VAL A 42 -6.42 2.68 -23.23
C VAL A 42 -6.67 4.09 -22.67
N PRO A 43 -7.21 5.01 -23.49
CA PRO A 43 -7.70 6.30 -23.01
C PRO A 43 -8.80 6.12 -21.95
N LEU A 44 -8.92 7.08 -21.02
CA LEU A 44 -9.87 7.02 -19.90
C LEU A 44 -11.31 6.66 -20.32
N LYS A 45 -11.79 7.18 -21.44
CA LYS A 45 -13.14 6.90 -21.95
C LYS A 45 -13.41 5.43 -22.32
N GLN A 46 -12.35 4.64 -22.49
CA GLN A 46 -12.41 3.22 -22.87
C GLN A 46 -11.97 2.31 -21.73
N ALA A 47 -11.66 2.89 -20.58
CA ALA A 47 -11.13 2.15 -19.44
C ALA A 47 -12.24 1.37 -18.70
N ASN A 48 -11.87 0.19 -18.22
CA ASN A 48 -12.66 -0.62 -17.31
C ASN A 48 -12.18 -0.45 -15.84
N PHE A 49 -10.92 -0.03 -15.66
CA PHE A 49 -10.31 0.26 -14.36
C PHE A 49 -9.11 1.18 -14.53
N VAL A 50 -8.63 1.71 -13.41
CA VAL A 50 -7.46 2.58 -13.33
C VAL A 50 -6.34 1.86 -12.59
N LEU A 51 -5.11 1.95 -13.10
CA LEU A 51 -3.90 1.67 -12.36
C LEU A 51 -3.19 2.99 -12.07
N CYS A 52 -3.00 3.31 -10.80
CA CYS A 52 -2.23 4.46 -10.38
C CYS A 52 -0.89 4.02 -9.81
N THR A 53 0.21 4.43 -10.44
CA THR A 53 1.58 4.21 -9.98
C THR A 53 2.19 5.46 -9.33
N GLY A 54 1.55 6.62 -9.50
CA GLY A 54 2.00 7.91 -8.97
C GLY A 54 1.41 9.10 -9.70
N LEU A 55 2.00 10.26 -9.49
CA LEU A 55 1.76 11.47 -10.28
C LEU A 55 2.61 11.40 -11.57
N ALA A 56 2.21 12.10 -12.61
CA ALA A 56 2.97 12.11 -13.87
C ALA A 56 4.32 12.85 -13.69
N ASP A 57 4.33 13.95 -12.93
CA ASP A 57 5.55 14.64 -12.48
C ASP A 57 5.46 14.90 -10.97
N PRO A 58 5.96 13.97 -10.11
CA PRO A 58 5.82 14.06 -8.66
C PRO A 58 6.60 15.22 -8.05
N TRP A 59 7.46 15.89 -8.83
CA TRP A 59 8.26 17.03 -8.38
C TRP A 59 7.60 18.39 -8.63
N ARG A 60 6.60 18.45 -9.51
CA ARG A 60 5.93 19.68 -9.93
C ARG A 60 4.44 19.68 -9.66
N GLU A 61 3.83 18.50 -9.63
CA GLU A 61 2.40 18.34 -9.50
C GLU A 61 2.01 18.05 -8.05
N THR A 62 0.76 18.36 -7.74
CA THR A 62 0.12 18.07 -6.46
C THR A 62 -1.13 17.21 -6.68
N PRO A 63 -1.62 16.50 -5.67
CA PRO A 63 -2.87 15.74 -5.81
C PRO A 63 -4.08 16.57 -6.26
N ALA A 64 -4.07 17.89 -6.00
CA ALA A 64 -5.16 18.79 -6.42
C ALA A 64 -5.23 18.99 -7.94
N ASP A 65 -4.12 18.89 -8.64
CA ASP A 65 -4.05 19.03 -10.10
C ASP A 65 -4.80 17.89 -10.81
N TYR A 66 -5.10 16.82 -10.09
CA TYR A 66 -5.80 15.63 -10.58
C TYR A 66 -7.31 15.63 -10.37
N ASP A 67 -7.90 16.66 -9.73
CA ASP A 67 -9.32 16.67 -9.37
C ASP A 67 -10.25 16.42 -10.57
N ALA A 68 -9.97 17.04 -11.69
CA ALA A 68 -10.80 16.89 -12.89
C ALA A 68 -10.80 15.46 -13.45
N ILE A 69 -9.61 14.83 -13.48
CA ILE A 69 -9.49 13.46 -13.99
C ILE A 69 -10.05 12.44 -13.00
N LEU A 70 -9.84 12.64 -11.68
CA LEU A 70 -10.44 11.80 -10.65
C LEU A 70 -11.97 11.88 -10.67
N ALA A 71 -12.54 13.08 -10.87
CA ALA A 71 -13.99 13.24 -11.05
C ALA A 71 -14.51 12.50 -12.30
N ALA A 72 -13.78 12.55 -13.42
CA ALA A 72 -14.13 11.83 -14.64
C ALA A 72 -14.06 10.30 -14.45
N MET A 73 -13.07 9.78 -13.73
CA MET A 73 -12.98 8.37 -13.33
C MET A 73 -14.16 7.97 -12.43
N ARG A 74 -14.49 8.82 -11.45
CA ARG A 74 -15.60 8.59 -10.54
C ARG A 74 -16.93 8.54 -11.25
N ALA A 75 -17.16 9.43 -12.24
CA ALA A 75 -18.37 9.44 -13.08
C ALA A 75 -18.55 8.14 -13.87
N GLN A 76 -17.47 7.45 -14.22
CA GLN A 76 -17.47 6.14 -14.87
C GLN A 76 -17.48 4.96 -13.88
N ASN A 77 -17.50 5.20 -12.57
CA ASN A 77 -17.43 4.19 -11.51
C ASN A 77 -16.24 3.23 -11.65
N LEU A 78 -15.08 3.72 -12.07
CA LEU A 78 -13.91 2.88 -12.27
C LEU A 78 -13.31 2.43 -10.93
N ASP A 79 -12.92 1.16 -10.82
CA ASP A 79 -12.06 0.68 -9.76
C ASP A 79 -10.67 1.32 -9.91
N PHE A 80 -10.13 1.84 -8.81
CA PHE A 80 -8.81 2.49 -8.78
C PHE A 80 -7.82 1.58 -8.07
N ILE A 81 -6.91 0.95 -8.81
CA ILE A 81 -5.83 0.13 -8.26
C ILE A 81 -4.66 1.06 -7.91
N CYS A 82 -4.36 1.19 -6.63
CA CYS A 82 -3.23 1.94 -6.10
C CYS A 82 -2.02 1.01 -5.98
N ALA A 83 -1.00 1.20 -6.82
CA ALA A 83 0.19 0.34 -6.85
C ALA A 83 1.21 0.70 -5.75
N ASN A 84 1.19 1.96 -5.25
CA ASN A 84 2.02 2.43 -4.16
C ASN A 84 1.15 3.19 -3.14
N PRO A 85 0.87 2.59 -1.96
CA PRO A 85 -0.02 3.19 -0.96
C PRO A 85 0.58 4.37 -0.19
N ASP A 86 1.88 4.65 -0.34
CA ASP A 86 2.51 5.79 0.31
C ASP A 86 1.85 7.10 -0.15
N ILE A 87 1.67 8.02 0.78
CA ILE A 87 1.10 9.34 0.51
C ILE A 87 2.20 10.27 0.01
N VAL A 88 3.32 10.27 0.73
CA VAL A 88 4.48 11.12 0.47
C VAL A 88 5.72 10.30 0.76
N VAL A 89 6.75 10.49 -0.05
CA VAL A 89 8.09 9.98 0.22
C VAL A 89 9.09 11.13 0.22
N GLU A 90 10.15 10.99 0.98
CA GLU A 90 11.28 11.90 0.98
C GLU A 90 12.40 11.33 0.10
N ASP A 91 12.79 12.05 -0.92
CA ASP A 91 13.93 11.71 -1.76
C ASP A 91 14.87 12.94 -1.88
N ALA A 92 16.13 12.74 -1.52
CA ALA A 92 17.17 13.78 -1.52
C ALA A 92 16.76 15.09 -0.81
N GLY A 93 16.01 14.99 0.31
CA GLY A 93 15.55 16.14 1.10
C GLY A 93 14.34 16.87 0.52
N LYS A 94 13.68 16.31 -0.50
CA LYS A 94 12.44 16.82 -1.06
C LYS A 94 11.31 15.82 -0.83
N LEU A 95 10.14 16.34 -0.44
CA LEU A 95 8.92 15.55 -0.35
C LEU A 95 8.27 15.46 -1.73
N SER A 96 7.88 14.26 -2.13
CA SER A 96 7.12 14.01 -3.34
C SER A 96 5.88 13.16 -3.05
N TYR A 97 4.78 13.49 -3.74
CA TYR A 97 3.55 12.74 -3.58
C TYR A 97 3.60 11.41 -4.35
N CYS A 98 3.00 10.38 -3.74
CA CYS A 98 2.86 9.05 -4.32
C CYS A 98 1.42 8.75 -4.74
N ALA A 99 1.19 7.57 -5.30
CA ALA A 99 -0.14 7.12 -5.74
C ALA A 99 -1.18 7.08 -4.61
N GLY A 100 -0.75 6.84 -3.37
CA GLY A 100 -1.61 6.85 -2.18
C GLY A 100 -2.33 8.18 -1.98
N ALA A 101 -1.65 9.31 -2.26
CA ALA A 101 -2.28 10.63 -2.15
C ALA A 101 -3.45 10.81 -3.14
N LEU A 102 -3.32 10.28 -4.36
CA LEU A 102 -4.41 10.27 -5.35
C LEU A 102 -5.51 9.28 -4.98
N ALA A 103 -5.12 8.13 -4.42
CA ALA A 103 -6.06 7.10 -3.94
C ALA A 103 -6.94 7.62 -2.79
N GLU A 104 -6.36 8.32 -1.80
CA GLU A 104 -7.13 8.96 -0.72
C GLU A 104 -8.13 9.99 -1.27
N ARG A 105 -7.67 10.81 -2.20
CA ARG A 105 -8.50 11.84 -2.81
C ARG A 105 -9.66 11.22 -3.61
N TYR A 106 -9.39 10.14 -4.35
CA TYR A 106 -10.42 9.39 -5.07
C TYR A 106 -11.42 8.72 -4.13
N ALA A 107 -10.96 8.09 -3.04
CA ALA A 107 -11.80 7.50 -2.01
C ALA A 107 -12.66 8.56 -1.30
N GLY A 108 -12.09 9.72 -0.98
CA GLY A 108 -12.82 10.85 -0.39
C GLY A 108 -13.93 11.38 -1.30
N ALA A 109 -13.81 11.26 -2.61
CA ALA A 109 -14.86 11.54 -3.59
C ALA A 109 -15.85 10.36 -3.78
N GLY A 110 -15.78 9.31 -2.96
CA GLY A 110 -16.63 8.13 -3.01
C GLY A 110 -16.24 7.12 -4.09
N GLY A 111 -15.01 7.20 -4.59
CA GLY A 111 -14.44 6.21 -5.52
C GLY A 111 -14.00 4.93 -4.81
N LYS A 112 -14.03 3.80 -5.53
CA LYS A 112 -13.56 2.52 -4.99
C LYS A 112 -12.08 2.35 -5.25
N VAL A 113 -11.29 2.26 -4.17
CA VAL A 113 -9.84 2.03 -4.20
C VAL A 113 -9.52 0.58 -3.84
N ILE A 114 -8.62 -0.02 -4.60
CA ILE A 114 -8.03 -1.34 -4.36
C ILE A 114 -6.54 -1.13 -4.13
N GLN A 115 -6.07 -1.34 -2.91
CA GLN A 115 -4.67 -1.19 -2.55
C GLN A 115 -3.86 -2.43 -2.98
N ALA A 116 -2.80 -2.24 -3.76
CA ALA A 116 -1.88 -3.30 -4.16
C ALA A 116 -0.71 -3.48 -3.17
N GLY A 117 -1.00 -3.30 -1.87
CA GLY A 117 -0.03 -3.41 -0.79
C GLY A 117 -0.73 -3.42 0.56
N LYS A 118 0.07 -3.29 1.64
CA LYS A 118 -0.44 -3.13 3.00
C LYS A 118 -1.23 -1.81 3.13
N PRO A 119 -2.32 -1.77 3.89
CA PRO A 119 -2.93 -2.82 4.72
C PRO A 119 -3.87 -3.79 3.99
N GLY A 120 -3.93 -3.74 2.65
CA GLY A 120 -4.88 -4.52 1.85
C GLY A 120 -4.77 -6.03 2.07
N ALA A 121 -5.93 -6.73 2.12
CA ALA A 121 -6.01 -8.18 2.38
C ALA A 121 -5.21 -9.04 1.39
N SER A 122 -5.08 -8.58 0.15
CA SER A 122 -4.44 -9.34 -0.93
C SER A 122 -2.97 -9.65 -0.67
N ILE A 123 -2.20 -8.74 -0.03
CA ILE A 123 -0.80 -8.99 0.27
C ILE A 123 -0.62 -10.06 1.34
N PHE A 124 -1.47 -10.08 2.36
CA PHE A 124 -1.45 -11.10 3.41
C PHE A 124 -1.87 -12.47 2.86
N ALA A 125 -2.90 -12.51 2.00
CA ALA A 125 -3.29 -13.73 1.31
C ALA A 125 -2.15 -14.30 0.46
N ARG A 126 -1.47 -13.44 -0.32
CA ARG A 126 -0.32 -13.83 -1.15
C ARG A 126 0.87 -14.31 -0.31
N ALA A 127 1.17 -13.63 0.79
CA ALA A 127 2.22 -14.07 1.71
C ALA A 127 1.94 -15.47 2.29
N LEU A 128 0.70 -15.75 2.66
CA LEU A 128 0.29 -17.08 3.14
C LEU A 128 0.38 -18.15 2.04
N GLU A 129 0.03 -17.83 0.80
CA GLU A 129 0.21 -18.75 -0.34
C GLU A 129 1.67 -19.12 -0.53
N LEU A 130 2.55 -18.11 -0.62
CA LEU A 130 3.99 -18.30 -0.76
C LEU A 130 4.60 -19.10 0.39
N ALA A 131 4.15 -18.86 1.62
CA ALA A 131 4.61 -19.58 2.78
C ALA A 131 4.16 -21.06 2.82
N ARG A 132 3.05 -21.41 2.14
CA ARG A 132 2.57 -22.79 2.02
C ARG A 132 3.44 -23.64 1.10
N GLU A 133 3.98 -23.07 0.01
CA GLU A 133 4.73 -23.78 -1.00
C GLU A 133 5.93 -24.58 -0.44
N PRO A 134 6.81 -23.98 0.38
CA PRO A 134 7.96 -24.72 0.94
C PRO A 134 7.57 -25.71 2.05
N CYS A 135 6.44 -25.49 2.73
CA CYS A 135 6.05 -26.26 3.92
C CYS A 135 5.14 -27.45 3.62
N ALA A 136 4.50 -27.51 2.43
CA ALA A 136 3.50 -28.50 2.04
C ALA A 136 2.38 -28.73 3.10
N LYS A 137 2.16 -27.75 4.00
CA LYS A 137 1.22 -27.82 5.11
C LYS A 137 0.29 -26.61 5.12
N THR A 138 -0.93 -26.80 5.62
CA THR A 138 -1.81 -25.68 5.92
C THR A 138 -1.20 -24.84 7.03
N ILE A 139 -1.04 -23.55 6.80
CA ILE A 139 -0.59 -22.61 7.82
C ILE A 139 -1.77 -22.31 8.74
N ASP A 140 -1.57 -22.58 10.02
CA ASP A 140 -2.50 -22.14 11.06
C ASP A 140 -2.41 -20.62 11.21
N ARG A 141 -3.50 -19.91 10.93
CA ARG A 141 -3.56 -18.45 11.01
C ARG A 141 -3.26 -17.92 12.42
N ALA A 142 -3.60 -18.66 13.46
CA ALA A 142 -3.29 -18.31 14.84
C ALA A 142 -1.77 -18.36 15.18
N ARG A 143 -0.95 -18.90 14.26
CA ARG A 143 0.50 -18.95 14.39
C ARG A 143 1.22 -17.95 13.47
N VAL A 144 0.48 -17.04 12.86
CA VAL A 144 1.03 -16.00 12.00
C VAL A 144 1.25 -14.74 12.82
N LEU A 145 2.48 -14.25 12.84
CA LEU A 145 2.85 -12.97 13.43
C LEU A 145 3.27 -12.01 12.33
N VAL A 146 2.60 -10.87 12.24
CA VAL A 146 3.00 -9.77 11.38
C VAL A 146 3.96 -8.85 12.13
N ILE A 147 5.14 -8.61 11.58
CA ILE A 147 6.15 -7.72 12.16
C ILE A 147 6.30 -6.51 11.25
N GLY A 148 6.21 -5.31 11.82
CA GLY A 148 6.38 -4.08 11.07
C GLY A 148 6.50 -2.86 11.97
N ASP A 149 6.79 -1.71 11.37
CA ASP A 149 7.01 -0.45 12.07
C ASP A 149 5.93 0.60 11.79
N ALA A 150 4.97 0.29 10.89
CA ALA A 150 3.95 1.23 10.47
C ALA A 150 2.56 0.84 10.99
N MET A 151 1.98 1.70 11.85
CA MET A 151 0.64 1.49 12.41
C MET A 151 -0.42 1.35 11.31
N GLN A 152 -0.44 2.26 10.33
CA GLN A 152 -1.51 2.34 9.33
C GLN A 152 -1.40 1.30 8.20
N THR A 153 -0.30 0.61 8.09
CA THR A 153 -0.08 -0.41 7.06
C THR A 153 0.15 -1.80 7.65
N ASP A 154 1.20 -2.00 8.43
CA ASP A 154 1.55 -3.30 8.99
C ASP A 154 0.55 -3.74 10.07
N ILE A 155 0.38 -2.90 11.08
CA ILE A 155 -0.44 -3.24 12.26
C ILE A 155 -1.93 -3.23 11.91
N LYS A 156 -2.37 -2.21 11.16
CA LYS A 156 -3.74 -2.17 10.64
C LYS A 156 -4.05 -3.38 9.76
N GLY A 157 -3.15 -3.73 8.86
CA GLY A 157 -3.33 -4.89 8.00
C GLY A 157 -3.41 -6.19 8.77
N ALA A 158 -2.56 -6.39 9.79
CA ALA A 158 -2.63 -7.53 10.68
C ALA A 158 -3.97 -7.59 11.42
N HIS A 159 -4.39 -6.47 12.02
CA HIS A 159 -5.66 -6.34 12.72
C HIS A 159 -6.85 -6.69 11.82
N ASP A 160 -6.93 -6.08 10.62
CA ASP A 160 -8.02 -6.29 9.67
C ASP A 160 -8.11 -7.75 9.17
N GLN A 161 -6.98 -8.47 9.20
CA GLN A 161 -6.90 -9.88 8.83
C GLN A 161 -6.99 -10.85 10.02
N GLY A 162 -7.08 -10.34 11.25
CA GLY A 162 -7.12 -11.16 12.48
C GLY A 162 -5.81 -11.91 12.76
N PHE A 163 -4.66 -11.30 12.45
CA PHE A 163 -3.33 -11.79 12.79
C PHE A 163 -2.78 -11.10 14.04
N ASP A 164 -1.94 -11.80 14.78
CA ASP A 164 -1.09 -11.17 15.76
C ASP A 164 -0.08 -10.24 15.11
N SER A 165 0.27 -9.15 15.81
CA SER A 165 1.21 -8.16 15.31
C SER A 165 2.23 -7.71 16.34
N LEU A 166 3.46 -7.46 15.86
CA LEU A 166 4.58 -6.94 16.64
C LEU A 166 5.01 -5.60 16.04
N LEU A 167 4.80 -4.51 16.76
CA LEU A 167 5.24 -3.19 16.35
C LEU A 167 6.71 -2.97 16.71
N VAL A 168 7.53 -2.63 15.72
CA VAL A 168 8.91 -2.18 15.91
C VAL A 168 8.91 -0.67 16.08
N THR A 169 9.18 -0.18 17.29
CA THR A 169 8.93 1.23 17.67
C THR A 169 10.02 2.20 17.25
N SER A 170 11.23 1.74 16.94
CA SER A 170 12.33 2.58 16.43
C SER A 170 12.34 2.77 14.90
N GLY A 171 11.29 2.34 14.20
CA GLY A 171 11.06 2.60 12.79
C GLY A 171 10.48 3.99 12.50
N ILE A 172 9.45 4.07 11.66
CA ILE A 172 8.86 5.35 11.20
C ILE A 172 8.28 6.19 12.35
N HIS A 173 7.86 5.55 13.45
CA HIS A 173 7.31 6.21 14.63
C HIS A 173 8.35 6.57 15.72
N ARG A 174 9.66 6.47 15.40
CA ARG A 174 10.74 6.76 16.36
C ARG A 174 10.60 8.14 16.99
N LYS A 175 10.26 9.15 16.20
CA LYS A 175 10.13 10.52 16.70
C LYS A 175 9.02 10.66 17.74
N GLU A 176 7.91 9.99 17.53
CA GLU A 176 6.74 10.02 18.40
C GLU A 176 6.94 9.20 19.67
N LEU A 177 7.61 8.04 19.56
CA LEU A 177 7.74 7.06 20.63
C LEU A 177 9.03 7.17 21.43
N HIS A 178 10.11 7.69 20.82
CA HIS A 178 11.44 7.79 21.42
C HIS A 178 12.02 9.22 21.33
N GLY A 179 11.20 10.24 21.05
CA GLY A 179 11.66 11.62 20.89
C GLY A 179 12.68 11.84 19.77
N GLY A 180 12.80 10.91 18.82
CA GLY A 180 13.76 10.95 17.72
C GLY A 180 15.20 10.56 18.12
N VAL A 181 15.45 10.14 19.35
CA VAL A 181 16.77 9.75 19.85
C VAL A 181 17.01 8.27 19.57
N GLU A 182 18.16 7.97 18.95
CA GLU A 182 18.57 6.59 18.70
C GLU A 182 18.93 5.88 20.01
N GLY A 183 18.44 4.65 20.17
CA GLY A 183 18.67 3.86 21.39
C GLY A 183 17.90 4.33 22.64
N ALA A 184 17.06 5.36 22.53
CA ALA A 184 16.21 5.76 23.66
C ALA A 184 15.19 4.67 24.00
N ALA A 185 14.96 4.47 25.30
CA ALA A 185 13.96 3.53 25.76
C ALA A 185 12.55 3.97 25.34
N LEU A 186 11.69 3.00 25.04
CA LEU A 186 10.28 3.24 24.80
C LEU A 186 9.60 3.73 26.10
N GLU A 187 9.07 4.94 26.08
CA GLU A 187 8.30 5.46 27.21
C GLU A 187 6.89 4.90 27.21
N ALA A 188 6.52 4.18 28.29
CA ALA A 188 5.19 3.55 28.39
C ALA A 188 4.04 4.56 28.26
N ALA A 189 4.21 5.80 28.74
CA ALA A 189 3.20 6.84 28.62
C ALA A 189 3.07 7.37 27.19
N ALA A 190 4.17 7.51 26.45
CA ALA A 190 4.15 7.89 25.04
C ALA A 190 3.49 6.80 24.19
N PHE A 191 3.83 5.54 24.45
CA PHE A 191 3.23 4.41 23.74
C PHE A 191 1.72 4.30 24.00
N ARG A 192 1.26 4.46 25.24
CA ARG A 192 -0.20 4.46 25.53
C ARG A 192 -0.92 5.55 24.77
N ARG A 193 -0.45 6.79 24.82
CA ARG A 193 -1.06 7.89 24.04
C ARG A 193 -1.09 7.62 22.54
N PHE A 194 -0.05 6.99 22.02
CA PHE A 194 0.09 6.64 20.61
C PHE A 194 -0.98 5.62 20.17
N ILE A 195 -1.22 4.57 20.97
CA ILE A 195 -2.23 3.55 20.65
C ILE A 195 -3.65 3.99 20.99
N GLU A 196 -3.86 4.85 21.99
CA GLU A 196 -5.19 5.38 22.38
C GLU A 196 -5.85 6.20 21.25
N GLY A 197 -5.05 6.77 20.34
CA GLY A 197 -5.54 7.50 19.16
C GLY A 197 -5.92 6.63 17.96
N ALA A 198 -5.74 5.31 18.04
CA ALA A 198 -6.03 4.38 16.96
C ALA A 198 -7.18 3.42 17.34
N ASP A 199 -8.00 3.06 16.34
CA ASP A 199 -9.09 2.09 16.51
C ASP A 199 -8.59 0.63 16.69
N PHE A 200 -7.28 0.41 16.64
CA PHE A 200 -6.62 -0.89 16.74
C PHE A 200 -5.26 -0.76 17.45
N ALA A 201 -4.79 -1.85 18.04
CA ALA A 201 -3.52 -1.89 18.74
C ALA A 201 -2.68 -3.10 18.30
N PRO A 202 -1.34 -3.01 18.34
CA PRO A 202 -0.48 -4.18 18.15
C PRO A 202 -0.64 -5.19 19.31
N THR A 203 -0.44 -6.49 19.02
CA THR A 203 -0.41 -7.54 20.05
C THR A 203 0.76 -7.34 21.02
N ALA A 204 1.89 -6.90 20.49
CA ALA A 204 3.09 -6.55 21.26
C ALA A 204 3.90 -5.46 20.56
N ALA A 205 4.85 -4.85 21.29
CA ALA A 205 5.78 -3.88 20.75
C ALA A 205 7.19 -4.11 21.30
N ILE A 206 8.19 -3.88 20.45
CA ILE A 206 9.61 -3.93 20.82
C ILE A 206 10.35 -2.73 20.23
N PRO A 207 11.43 -2.27 20.83
CA PRO A 207 12.24 -1.21 20.26
C PRO A 207 12.86 -1.60 18.92
N GLU A 208 13.52 -2.73 18.86
CA GLU A 208 14.29 -3.20 17.71
C GLU A 208 14.17 -4.72 17.53
N LEU A 209 14.28 -5.20 16.29
CA LEU A 209 14.44 -6.62 16.00
C LEU A 209 15.92 -7.00 16.21
N VAL A 210 16.16 -7.93 17.11
CA VAL A 210 17.48 -8.51 17.34
C VAL A 210 17.41 -9.99 16.99
N TRP A 211 18.32 -10.45 16.14
CA TRP A 211 18.39 -11.83 15.64
C TRP A 211 19.55 -12.57 16.31
#